data_0b2f636f4c5e846e7cb55c40207971e2
#
_entry.id   0b2f636f4c5e846e7cb55c40207971e2
#
_cell.length_a   1.000
_cell.length_b   1.000
_cell.length_c   1.000
_cell.angle_alpha   90.00
_cell.angle_beta   90.00
_cell.angle_gamma   90.00
#
_symmetry.space_group_name_H-M   'P 1'
#
loop_
_entity.id
_entity.type
_entity.pdbx_description
1 polymer ?
#
loop_
_entity_poly.entity_id
_entity_poly.type
_entity_poly.pdbx_seq_one_letter_code
_entity_poly.pdbx_strand_id
1 'polypeptide(L)'
;MTEKIHKTQLGDIHYWTNIIDENAVTLVFLPGLTADHRLFEKQIEYFENKFNLFVWDAPAHNSSWPFKFDFDLMDKAKWLDEILEKEEIKLPVIIGQSMGGYVAQTY
;
A
#
# COMPACT_ATOMS: atom_id res chain seq x y z
N MET A 1 6.38 -3.23 11.83
CA MET A 1 5.12 -3.15 11.08
C MET A 1 4.42 -4.49 11.08
N THR A 2 3.11 -4.46 11.00
CA THR A 2 2.29 -5.66 11.00
C THR A 2 1.89 -6.01 9.57
N GLU A 3 2.22 -7.22 9.14
CA GLU A 3 1.85 -7.72 7.81
C GLU A 3 0.39 -8.18 7.81
N LYS A 4 -0.33 -7.79 6.76
CA LYS A 4 -1.73 -8.16 6.53
C LYS A 4 -1.94 -8.56 5.07
N ILE A 5 -3.06 -9.22 4.81
CA ILE A 5 -3.39 -9.71 3.47
C ILE A 5 -4.79 -9.26 3.10
N HIS A 6 -4.92 -8.69 1.90
CA HIS A 6 -6.21 -8.37 1.29
C HIS A 6 -6.46 -9.36 0.16
N LYS A 7 -7.50 -10.17 0.28
CA LYS A 7 -7.82 -11.21 -0.69
C LYS A 7 -8.67 -10.64 -1.82
N THR A 8 -8.28 -10.93 -3.06
CA THR A 8 -9.06 -10.59 -4.24
C THR A 8 -9.33 -11.88 -5.04
N GLN A 9 -10.20 -11.80 -6.04
CA GLN A 9 -10.48 -12.94 -6.92
C GLN A 9 -9.26 -13.31 -7.79
N LEU A 10 -8.32 -12.38 -7.98
CA LEU A 10 -7.15 -12.59 -8.84
C LEU A 10 -5.91 -13.00 -8.04
N GLY A 11 -5.88 -12.77 -6.75
CA GLY A 11 -4.76 -13.09 -5.88
C GLY A 11 -4.81 -12.29 -4.59
N ASP A 12 -3.79 -12.46 -3.76
CA ASP A 12 -3.69 -11.81 -2.46
C ASP A 12 -2.73 -10.63 -2.53
N ILE A 13 -3.12 -9.51 -1.92
CA ILE A 13 -2.28 -8.32 -1.80
C ILE A 13 -1.74 -8.27 -0.38
N HIS A 14 -0.42 -8.29 -0.24
CA HIS A 14 0.25 -8.16 1.05
C HIS A 14 0.56 -6.69 1.32
N TYR A 15 0.29 -6.26 2.53
CA TYR A 15 0.59 -4.89 2.96
C TYR A 15 0.98 -4.87 4.43
N TRP A 16 1.61 -3.79 4.84
CA TRP A 16 2.11 -3.62 6.20
C TRP A 16 1.62 -2.31 6.76
N THR A 17 1.23 -2.31 8.02
CA THR A 17 0.76 -1.11 8.71
C THR A 17 1.46 -0.93 10.04
N ASN A 18 1.58 0.32 10.45
CA ASN A 18 1.98 0.70 11.81
C ASN A 18 1.11 1.89 12.22
N ILE A 19 0.06 1.61 12.98
CA ILE A 19 -0.91 2.63 13.40
C ILE A 19 -0.64 3.00 14.85
N ILE A 20 -0.20 4.23 15.08
CA ILE A 20 0.13 4.74 16.42
C ILE A 20 -1.01 5.55 17.02
N ASP A 21 -1.88 6.13 16.17
CA ASP A 21 -3.03 6.92 16.62
C ASP A 21 -4.07 6.90 15.50
N GLU A 22 -5.25 6.38 15.75
CA GLU A 22 -6.31 6.24 14.74
C GLU A 22 -6.75 7.56 14.11
N ASN A 23 -6.50 8.69 14.78
CA ASN A 23 -6.86 10.02 14.28
C ASN A 23 -5.69 10.75 13.63
N ALA A 24 -4.51 10.15 13.58
CA ALA A 24 -3.33 10.76 12.98
C ALA A 24 -3.32 10.55 11.46
N VAL A 25 -2.49 11.37 10.78
CA VAL A 25 -2.22 11.22 9.36
C VAL A 25 -1.51 9.88 9.12
N THR A 26 -1.89 9.20 8.05
CA THR A 26 -1.22 7.97 7.60
C THR A 26 -0.44 8.24 6.32
N LEU A 27 0.86 7.96 6.35
CA LEU A 27 1.71 8.01 5.17
C LEU A 27 1.54 6.67 4.43
N VAL A 28 1.04 6.74 3.20
CA VAL A 28 0.76 5.57 2.36
C VAL A 28 1.82 5.49 1.27
N PHE A 29 2.75 4.55 1.40
CA PHE A 29 3.86 4.38 0.47
C PHE A 29 3.50 3.34 -0.60
N LEU A 30 3.57 3.74 -1.87
CA LEU A 30 3.25 2.90 -3.01
C LEU A 30 4.50 2.70 -3.88
N PRO A 31 5.21 1.55 -3.73
CA PRO A 31 6.39 1.25 -4.54
C PRO A 31 6.04 1.13 -6.03
N GLY A 32 7.00 1.46 -6.88
CA GLY A 32 6.84 1.37 -8.31
C GLY A 32 7.08 -0.01 -8.89
N LEU A 33 7.07 -0.09 -10.22
CA LEU A 33 7.31 -1.32 -10.96
C LEU A 33 8.67 -1.91 -10.59
N THR A 34 8.74 -3.21 -10.39
CA THR A 34 9.91 -3.98 -9.96
C THR A 34 10.41 -3.67 -8.55
N ALA A 35 9.77 -2.74 -7.85
CA ALA A 35 10.05 -2.45 -6.45
C ALA A 35 9.01 -3.13 -5.54
N ASP A 36 9.30 -3.19 -4.25
CA ASP A 36 8.40 -3.73 -3.25
C ASP A 36 8.46 -2.86 -1.99
N HIS A 37 7.80 -3.32 -0.91
CA HIS A 37 7.72 -2.58 0.35
C HIS A 37 9.10 -2.15 0.89
N ARG A 38 10.18 -2.85 0.56
CA ARG A 38 11.53 -2.56 1.05
C ARG A 38 12.11 -1.27 0.47
N LEU A 39 11.54 -0.77 -0.64
CA LEU A 39 11.98 0.50 -1.23
C LEU A 39 11.95 1.64 -0.22
N PHE A 40 10.95 1.66 0.65
CA PHE A 40 10.73 2.75 1.60
C PHE A 40 11.23 2.43 3.01
N GLU A 41 12.08 1.42 3.17
CA GLU A 41 12.52 0.94 4.48
C GLU A 41 13.11 2.06 5.35
N LYS A 42 13.94 2.92 4.78
CA LYS A 42 14.55 4.03 5.52
C LYS A 42 13.56 5.11 5.91
N GLN A 43 12.63 5.43 5.02
CA GLN A 43 11.56 6.39 5.29
C GLN A 43 10.62 5.86 6.39
N ILE A 44 10.29 4.59 6.33
CA ILE A 44 9.46 3.94 7.33
C ILE A 44 10.15 4.00 8.70
N GLU A 45 11.43 3.66 8.76
CA GLU A 45 12.20 3.71 10.00
C GLU A 45 12.24 5.12 10.59
N TYR A 46 12.37 6.14 9.73
CA TYR A 46 12.40 7.54 10.17
C TYR A 46 11.07 8.01 10.74
N PHE A 47 9.94 7.61 10.10
CA PHE A 47 8.62 8.14 10.44
C PHE A 47 7.78 7.26 11.37
N GLU A 48 8.23 6.06 11.70
CA GLU A 48 7.39 5.07 12.41
C GLU A 48 6.88 5.52 13.77
N ASN A 49 7.56 6.47 14.43
CA ASN A 49 7.14 7.02 15.71
C ASN A 49 6.43 8.36 15.60
N LYS A 50 6.23 8.88 14.38
CA LYS A 50 5.68 10.22 14.13
C LYS A 50 4.34 10.19 13.42
N PHE A 51 4.13 9.20 12.56
CA PHE A 51 2.94 9.07 11.73
C PHE A 51 2.49 7.62 11.68
N ASN A 52 1.23 7.43 11.36
CA ASN A 52 0.76 6.11 10.94
C ASN A 52 1.40 5.79 9.59
N LEU A 53 1.73 4.52 9.38
CA LEU A 53 2.41 4.10 8.16
C LEU A 53 1.66 2.96 7.49
N PHE A 54 1.69 2.98 6.17
CA PHE A 54 1.16 1.92 5.32
C PHE A 54 2.10 1.75 4.13
N VAL A 55 2.40 0.50 3.79
CA VAL A 55 3.12 0.16 2.55
C VAL A 55 2.58 -1.17 2.04
N TRP A 56 2.49 -1.32 0.74
CA TRP A 56 2.08 -2.58 0.14
C TRP A 56 3.13 -3.12 -0.81
N ASP A 57 3.03 -4.43 -1.11
CA ASP A 57 3.56 -4.99 -2.34
C ASP A 57 2.41 -4.94 -3.34
N ALA A 58 2.58 -4.19 -4.42
CA ALA A 58 1.51 -3.99 -5.41
C ALA A 58 1.04 -5.34 -5.96
N PRO A 59 -0.19 -5.43 -6.49
CA PRO A 59 -0.66 -6.66 -7.11
C PRO A 59 0.36 -7.23 -8.09
N ALA A 60 0.65 -8.53 -7.97
CA ALA A 60 1.63 -9.27 -8.77
C ALA A 60 3.11 -8.94 -8.49
N HIS A 61 3.41 -8.21 -7.40
CA HIS A 61 4.79 -7.89 -7.01
C HIS A 61 5.15 -8.59 -5.70
N ASN A 62 6.37 -9.13 -5.64
CA ASN A 62 6.97 -9.78 -4.48
C ASN A 62 5.97 -10.63 -3.68
N SER A 63 5.65 -10.27 -2.43
CA SER A 63 4.75 -11.05 -1.57
C SER A 63 3.32 -11.15 -2.11
N SER A 64 2.91 -10.22 -2.98
CA SER A 64 1.59 -10.24 -3.64
C SER A 64 1.60 -11.09 -4.92
N TRP A 65 2.48 -12.05 -5.01
CA TRP A 65 2.58 -13.06 -6.06
C TRP A 65 2.29 -14.45 -5.47
N PRO A 66 1.60 -15.37 -6.14
CA PRO A 66 1.05 -15.27 -7.50
C PRO A 66 -0.21 -14.40 -7.58
N PHE A 67 -0.43 -13.78 -8.74
CA PHE A 67 -1.55 -12.88 -8.97
C PHE A 67 -1.88 -12.91 -10.47
N LYS A 68 -3.15 -13.03 -10.82
CA LYS A 68 -3.57 -13.03 -12.23
C LYS A 68 -3.44 -11.61 -12.79
N PHE A 69 -3.01 -11.49 -14.05
CA PHE A 69 -2.76 -10.21 -14.69
C PHE A 69 -3.99 -9.58 -15.37
N ASP A 70 -5.18 -10.08 -15.08
CA ASP A 70 -6.41 -9.57 -15.66
C ASP A 70 -6.95 -8.37 -14.86
N PHE A 71 -6.10 -7.34 -14.74
CA PHE A 71 -6.45 -6.13 -14.03
C PHE A 71 -5.72 -4.92 -14.62
N ASP A 72 -6.26 -3.73 -14.37
CA ASP A 72 -5.71 -2.45 -14.84
C ASP A 72 -5.40 -1.52 -13.66
N LEU A 73 -5.02 -0.29 -13.99
CA LEU A 73 -4.67 0.73 -12.99
C LEU A 73 -5.88 1.12 -12.12
N MET A 74 -7.08 1.15 -12.70
CA MET A 74 -8.30 1.42 -11.95
C MET A 74 -8.60 0.34 -10.92
N ASP A 75 -8.35 -0.92 -11.27
CA ASP A 75 -8.50 -2.04 -10.34
C ASP A 75 -7.54 -1.90 -9.16
N LYS A 76 -6.28 -1.52 -9.43
CA LYS A 76 -5.29 -1.29 -8.38
C LYS A 76 -5.74 -0.18 -7.42
N ALA A 77 -6.22 0.93 -7.96
CA ALA A 77 -6.72 2.05 -7.15
C ALA A 77 -7.93 1.64 -6.31
N LYS A 78 -8.83 0.83 -6.88
CA LYS A 78 -9.99 0.32 -6.17
C LYS A 78 -9.58 -0.58 -5.00
N TRP A 79 -8.64 -1.50 -5.23
CA TRP A 79 -8.15 -2.38 -4.16
C TRP A 79 -7.45 -1.58 -3.06
N LEU A 80 -6.68 -0.56 -3.43
CA LEU A 80 -6.07 0.31 -2.43
C LEU A 80 -7.14 1.01 -1.59
N ASP A 81 -8.18 1.55 -2.23
CA ASP A 81 -9.29 2.19 -1.53
C ASP A 81 -9.97 1.21 -0.55
N GLU A 82 -10.25 -0.01 -1.01
CA GLU A 82 -10.85 -1.04 -0.17
C GLU A 82 -9.99 -1.37 1.05
N ILE A 83 -8.66 -1.45 0.87
CA ILE A 83 -7.74 -1.73 1.96
C ILE A 83 -7.71 -0.58 2.95
N LEU A 84 -7.58 0.65 2.49
CA LEU A 84 -7.53 1.83 3.36
C LEU A 84 -8.84 1.98 4.15
N GLU A 85 -9.98 1.70 3.52
CA GLU A 85 -11.28 1.74 4.19
C GLU A 85 -11.38 0.64 5.24
N LYS A 86 -10.96 -0.58 4.92
CA LYS A 86 -10.95 -1.71 5.85
C LYS A 86 -10.08 -1.43 7.08
N GLU A 87 -8.95 -0.76 6.89
CA GLU A 87 -8.03 -0.38 7.97
C GLU A 87 -8.46 0.91 8.68
N GLU A 88 -9.58 1.50 8.28
CA GLU A 88 -10.12 2.72 8.86
C GLU A 88 -9.13 3.90 8.79
N ILE A 89 -8.38 3.98 7.70
CA ILE A 89 -7.43 5.06 7.45
C ILE A 89 -8.19 6.26 6.88
N LYS A 90 -8.31 7.32 7.67
CA LYS A 90 -9.17 8.47 7.36
C LYS A 90 -8.42 9.63 6.71
N LEU A 91 -7.14 9.79 7.00
CA LEU A 91 -6.32 10.90 6.55
C LEU A 91 -5.07 10.38 5.84
N PRO A 92 -5.22 9.77 4.65
CA PRO A 92 -4.06 9.23 3.93
C PRO A 92 -3.31 10.32 3.18
N VAL A 93 -1.98 10.30 3.28
CA VAL A 93 -1.07 11.05 2.40
C VAL A 93 -0.39 10.03 1.50
N ILE A 94 -0.69 10.08 0.21
CA ILE A 94 -0.25 9.08 -0.75
C ILE A 94 1.11 9.47 -1.32
N ILE A 95 2.08 8.57 -1.18
CA ILE A 95 3.45 8.76 -1.67
C ILE A 95 3.74 7.63 -2.66
N GLY A 96 3.68 7.95 -3.94
CA GLY A 96 3.89 6.98 -5.00
C GLY A 96 5.22 7.19 -5.72
N GLN A 97 5.86 6.09 -6.13
CA GLN A 97 7.10 6.10 -6.90
C GLN A 97 6.84 5.37 -8.22
N SER A 98 7.11 6.02 -9.36
CA SER A 98 6.93 5.46 -10.70
C SER A 98 5.48 4.95 -10.89
N MET A 99 5.25 3.67 -11.12
CA MET A 99 3.91 3.09 -11.26
C MET A 99 3.05 3.33 -10.02
N GLY A 100 3.66 3.34 -8.82
CA GLY A 100 2.96 3.70 -7.58
C GLY A 100 2.41 5.11 -7.64
N GLY A 101 3.12 6.05 -8.33
CA GLY A 101 2.63 7.40 -8.57
C GLY A 101 1.39 7.43 -9.45
N TYR A 102 1.29 6.57 -10.46
CA TYR A 102 0.09 6.46 -11.28
C TYR A 102 -1.10 5.93 -10.49
N VAL A 103 -0.88 4.96 -9.60
CA VAL A 103 -1.94 4.48 -8.69
C VAL A 103 -2.38 5.61 -7.78
N ALA A 104 -1.44 6.39 -7.25
CA ALA A 104 -1.75 7.53 -6.39
C ALA A 104 -2.62 8.57 -7.11
N GLN A 105 -2.32 8.87 -8.36
CA GLN A 105 -3.11 9.82 -9.17
C GLN A 105 -4.51 9.29 -9.47
N THR A 106 -4.65 7.99 -9.70
CA THR A 106 -5.92 7.34 -10.02
C THR A 106 -6.80 7.19 -8.78
N TYR A 107 -6.16 6.98 -7.65
CA TYR A 107 -6.84 6.87 -6.37
C TYR A 107 -7.56 8.18 -5.99
#